data_d85eb1f058c5b9f1a0c483e831665875
#
_entry.id   d85eb1f058c5b9f1a0c483e831665875
#
_cell.length_a   1.000
_cell.length_b   1.000
_cell.length_c   1.000
_cell.angle_alpha   90.00
_cell.angle_beta   90.00
_cell.angle_gamma   90.00
#
_symmetry.space_group_name_H-M   'P 1'
#
loop_
_entity.id
_entity.type
_entity.pdbx_description
1 polymer ?
#
loop_
_entity_poly.entity_id
_entity_poly.type
_entity_poly.pdbx_seq_one_letter_code
_entity_poly.pdbx_strand_id
1 'polypeptide(L)'
;MNKRRVIVIGGGLAGLAATMKMAELGMSILLVSFLPVKRSHSVCAQGGINGAVNIKGEGDSPEIHFYDTVKGGDFLAHQPLCKDMCLHAPYIINLMDRLGVTFNRTPEGNLDFRRFGGTLYHRTAFAGATTGQQLLYALDEQVRHFEVQGLVEKMEWHEYLGAVLNDDGRCVGAIIHNLRSGEIKAEKGDAVILATGGPGLVYGRTTNSMVCTGTAVTSAYLQGAKYGNGEFIQIHPSAIPGRDKLRLMSESARGEGGRVWVPRKAGDSRKPREIPEKERFYFLEERYPLFGNLVPRDVGAREIYDICVNDKLGVHGEMKVYLDLTHHTREFLDHRLGGILEIYEKFTGVDPHEEPMEIFPAVHYSMGGIWTDYTRTEDGLIDHQSPNNQMTSITGLYAAGEADYQYHGGNRLGANSLLSCIYTGLMMSPGVINYVNNVTESVKDVAENVFADATRQWQEKFSKIKGMSGKENPYALHREL
;
A
#
# COMPACT_ATOMS: atom_id res chain seq x y z
N MET A 1 1.79 4.92 -37.71
CA MET A 1 1.94 3.60 -37.06
C MET A 1 0.85 3.43 -36.03
N ASN A 2 0.06 2.37 -36.11
CA ASN A 2 -1.00 2.12 -35.13
C ASN A 2 -0.36 1.70 -33.77
N LYS A 3 -0.24 2.66 -32.83
CA LYS A 3 0.35 2.38 -31.51
C LYS A 3 -0.57 1.42 -30.76
N ARG A 4 -0.03 0.31 -30.26
CA ARG A 4 -0.68 -0.57 -29.28
C ARG A 4 -0.84 0.21 -27.97
N ARG A 5 -1.87 -0.13 -27.18
CA ARG A 5 -2.25 0.65 -25.99
C ARG A 5 -2.36 -0.26 -24.77
N VAL A 6 -1.80 0.17 -23.64
CA VAL A 6 -2.00 -0.46 -22.35
C VAL A 6 -2.92 0.42 -21.49
N ILE A 7 -3.85 -0.20 -20.78
CA ILE A 7 -4.70 0.49 -19.79
C ILE A 7 -4.14 0.22 -18.39
N VAL A 8 -3.88 1.27 -17.63
CA VAL A 8 -3.48 1.19 -16.23
C VAL A 8 -4.63 1.70 -15.37
N ILE A 9 -5.15 0.86 -14.48
CA ILE A 9 -6.25 1.19 -13.57
C ILE A 9 -5.68 1.44 -12.18
N GLY A 10 -5.71 2.69 -11.75
CA GLY A 10 -5.21 3.13 -10.44
C GLY A 10 -4.06 4.12 -10.54
N GLY A 11 -4.27 5.34 -10.05
CA GLY A 11 -3.28 6.43 -10.01
C GLY A 11 -2.42 6.47 -8.74
N GLY A 12 -2.24 5.33 -8.06
CA GLY A 12 -1.31 5.17 -6.93
C GLY A 12 0.13 4.93 -7.39
N LEU A 13 1.04 4.68 -6.43
CA LEU A 13 2.48 4.49 -6.73
C LEU A 13 2.73 3.38 -7.75
N ALA A 14 2.05 2.23 -7.64
CA ALA A 14 2.25 1.12 -8.57
C ALA A 14 1.83 1.49 -10.00
N GLY A 15 0.65 2.11 -10.15
CA GLY A 15 0.14 2.53 -11.46
C GLY A 15 0.96 3.66 -12.09
N LEU A 16 1.38 4.65 -11.30
CA LEU A 16 2.25 5.73 -11.80
C LEU A 16 3.63 5.21 -12.20
N ALA A 17 4.24 4.32 -11.41
CA ALA A 17 5.53 3.70 -11.73
C ALA A 17 5.45 2.87 -13.03
N ALA A 18 4.39 2.06 -13.19
CA ALA A 18 4.14 1.31 -14.42
C ALA A 18 3.91 2.24 -15.62
N THR A 19 3.07 3.26 -15.46
CA THR A 19 2.79 4.25 -16.51
C THR A 19 4.05 4.98 -16.96
N MET A 20 4.83 5.49 -16.01
CA MET A 20 6.10 6.18 -16.28
C MET A 20 7.04 5.26 -17.07
N LYS A 21 7.28 4.03 -16.54
CA LYS A 21 8.25 3.12 -17.14
C LYS A 21 7.85 2.65 -18.54
N MET A 22 6.58 2.30 -18.74
CA MET A 22 6.11 1.89 -20.08
C MET A 22 6.09 3.06 -21.07
N ALA A 23 5.74 4.28 -20.64
CA ALA A 23 5.79 5.46 -21.50
C ALA A 23 7.24 5.83 -21.87
N GLU A 24 8.20 5.70 -20.94
CA GLU A 24 9.65 5.84 -21.19
C GLU A 24 10.11 4.87 -22.29
N LEU A 25 9.57 3.66 -22.31
CA LEU A 25 9.83 2.63 -23.32
C LEU A 25 8.98 2.79 -24.61
N GLY A 26 8.25 3.91 -24.75
CA GLY A 26 7.52 4.31 -25.96
C GLY A 26 6.11 3.74 -26.10
N MET A 27 5.54 3.10 -25.06
CA MET A 27 4.18 2.56 -25.07
C MET A 27 3.14 3.68 -24.94
N SER A 28 2.00 3.53 -25.63
CA SER A 28 0.83 4.38 -25.42
C SER A 28 0.01 3.88 -24.23
N ILE A 29 -0.30 4.76 -23.27
CA ILE A 29 -0.95 4.41 -22.01
C ILE A 29 -2.25 5.20 -21.82
N LEU A 30 -3.30 4.49 -21.39
CA LEU A 30 -4.47 5.10 -20.74
C LEU A 30 -4.37 4.86 -19.24
N LEU A 31 -4.18 5.91 -18.46
CA LEU A 31 -4.20 5.87 -17.00
C LEU A 31 -5.60 6.26 -16.49
N VAL A 32 -6.31 5.31 -15.88
CA VAL A 32 -7.65 5.51 -15.30
C VAL A 32 -7.53 5.58 -13.79
N SER A 33 -8.10 6.61 -13.17
CA SER A 33 -8.06 6.81 -11.71
C SER A 33 -9.43 7.14 -11.13
N PHE A 34 -9.78 6.49 -10.03
CA PHE A 34 -11.03 6.72 -9.28
C PHE A 34 -11.13 8.16 -8.76
N LEU A 35 -10.02 8.71 -8.28
CA LEU A 35 -9.86 10.11 -7.88
C LEU A 35 -8.70 10.74 -8.67
N PRO A 36 -8.49 12.06 -8.55
CA PRO A 36 -7.23 12.67 -8.99
C PRO A 36 -6.03 11.91 -8.41
N VAL A 37 -5.04 11.60 -9.24
CA VAL A 37 -3.91 10.73 -8.86
C VAL A 37 -3.22 11.22 -7.58
N LYS A 38 -3.10 12.52 -7.38
CA LYS A 38 -2.54 13.14 -6.17
C LYS A 38 -3.38 12.93 -4.89
N ARG A 39 -4.55 12.29 -4.99
CA ARG A 39 -5.42 11.91 -3.87
C ARG A 39 -5.53 10.41 -3.66
N SER A 40 -4.73 9.60 -4.35
CA SER A 40 -4.67 8.16 -4.13
C SER A 40 -4.20 7.83 -2.71
N HIS A 41 -4.51 6.62 -2.23
CA HIS A 41 -4.16 6.20 -0.86
C HIS A 41 -2.67 6.35 -0.55
N SER A 42 -1.79 6.17 -1.53
CA SER A 42 -0.35 6.31 -1.38
C SER A 42 0.08 7.65 -0.76
N VAL A 43 -0.69 8.73 -0.96
CA VAL A 43 -0.40 10.05 -0.37
C VAL A 43 -0.41 10.06 1.16
N CYS A 44 -1.15 9.11 1.77
CA CYS A 44 -1.30 9.03 3.22
C CYS A 44 -0.13 8.34 3.93
N ALA A 45 0.82 7.73 3.19
CA ALA A 45 1.93 7.00 3.79
C ALA A 45 2.97 7.96 4.39
N GLN A 46 3.21 7.80 5.69
CA GLN A 46 4.07 8.69 6.48
C GLN A 46 5.47 8.11 6.71
N GLY A 47 5.55 6.78 6.81
CA GLY A 47 6.68 6.08 7.40
C GLY A 47 7.99 6.21 6.64
N GLY A 48 8.03 5.82 5.39
CA GLY A 48 9.24 5.76 4.58
C GLY A 48 9.23 4.57 3.63
N ILE A 49 10.33 4.40 2.91
CA ILE A 49 10.57 3.33 1.96
C ILE A 49 11.87 2.61 2.30
N ASN A 50 11.84 1.27 2.35
CA ASN A 50 13.02 0.47 2.67
C ASN A 50 13.99 0.33 1.50
N GLY A 51 15.29 0.38 1.81
CA GLY A 51 16.37 -0.02 0.93
C GLY A 51 17.68 -0.10 1.70
N ALA A 52 18.33 -1.27 1.64
CA ALA A 52 19.57 -1.53 2.39
C ALA A 52 20.77 -0.88 1.69
N VAL A 53 20.90 0.43 1.81
CA VAL A 53 22.02 1.24 1.25
C VAL A 53 23.23 1.22 2.18
N ASN A 54 23.05 0.90 3.46
CA ASN A 54 24.09 0.80 4.50
C ASN A 54 24.93 2.06 4.72
N ILE A 55 24.38 3.26 4.53
CA ILE A 55 25.09 4.53 4.72
C ILE A 55 25.62 4.68 6.16
N LYS A 56 24.91 4.14 7.17
CA LYS A 56 25.34 4.22 8.58
C LYS A 56 26.41 3.18 8.96
N GLY A 57 26.84 2.31 8.05
CA GLY A 57 27.90 1.32 8.30
C GLY A 57 27.51 0.24 9.30
N GLU A 58 26.23 -0.05 9.48
CA GLU A 58 25.72 -1.07 10.44
C GLU A 58 25.85 -2.51 9.94
N GLY A 59 26.34 -2.71 8.71
CA GLY A 59 26.46 -4.04 8.08
C GLY A 59 25.16 -4.53 7.42
N ASP A 60 24.20 -3.66 7.18
CA ASP A 60 22.98 -4.00 6.43
C ASP A 60 23.28 -4.28 4.96
N SER A 61 22.49 -5.18 4.36
CA SER A 61 22.61 -5.53 2.94
C SER A 61 21.26 -5.89 2.34
N PRO A 62 21.13 -5.90 1.00
CA PRO A 62 19.92 -6.40 0.32
C PRO A 62 19.55 -7.83 0.72
N GLU A 63 20.54 -8.70 1.01
CA GLU A 63 20.31 -10.08 1.45
C GLU A 63 19.72 -10.12 2.86
N ILE A 64 20.20 -9.26 3.77
CA ILE A 64 19.61 -9.13 5.12
C ILE A 64 18.20 -8.56 5.02
N HIS A 65 18.00 -7.56 4.17
CA HIS A 65 16.67 -7.02 3.89
C HIS A 65 15.71 -8.09 3.35
N PHE A 66 16.18 -8.93 2.42
CA PHE A 66 15.44 -10.07 1.91
C PHE A 66 15.07 -11.06 3.03
N TYR A 67 16.05 -11.45 3.85
CA TYR A 67 15.81 -12.38 4.97
C TYR A 67 14.76 -11.80 5.95
N ASP A 68 14.90 -10.54 6.35
CA ASP A 68 13.94 -9.87 7.23
C ASP A 68 12.54 -9.81 6.62
N THR A 69 12.44 -9.56 5.30
CA THR A 69 11.18 -9.51 4.57
C THR A 69 10.47 -10.86 4.58
N VAL A 70 11.20 -11.93 4.25
CA VAL A 70 10.64 -13.30 4.20
C VAL A 70 10.29 -13.82 5.59
N LYS A 71 11.18 -13.61 6.57
CA LYS A 71 10.95 -13.97 7.96
C LYS A 71 9.77 -13.20 8.56
N GLY A 72 9.71 -11.88 8.30
CA GLY A 72 8.60 -11.04 8.76
C GLY A 72 7.24 -11.44 8.16
N GLY A 73 7.26 -12.07 6.99
CA GLY A 73 6.09 -12.65 6.30
C GLY A 73 5.84 -14.12 6.61
N ASP A 74 6.41 -14.65 7.69
CA ASP A 74 6.26 -16.05 8.14
C ASP A 74 6.67 -17.09 7.08
N PHE A 75 7.62 -16.75 6.21
CA PHE A 75 8.11 -17.58 5.07
C PHE A 75 7.02 -17.95 4.05
N LEU A 76 5.92 -17.23 4.01
CA LEU A 76 4.78 -17.47 3.11
C LEU A 76 4.79 -16.61 1.85
N ALA A 77 5.72 -15.67 1.73
CA ALA A 77 5.91 -14.85 0.53
C ALA A 77 6.61 -15.62 -0.60
N HIS A 78 6.45 -15.19 -1.84
CA HIS A 78 7.20 -15.73 -2.97
C HIS A 78 8.65 -15.24 -2.94
N GLN A 79 9.54 -16.08 -2.40
CA GLN A 79 10.93 -15.72 -2.09
C GLN A 79 11.72 -15.17 -3.27
N PRO A 80 11.64 -15.71 -4.54
CA PRO A 80 12.36 -15.13 -5.66
C PRO A 80 12.00 -13.67 -5.93
N LEU A 81 10.71 -13.32 -5.89
CA LEU A 81 10.23 -11.95 -6.05
C LEU A 81 10.66 -11.04 -4.91
N CYS A 82 10.58 -11.54 -3.66
CA CYS A 82 11.05 -10.79 -2.49
C CYS A 82 12.55 -10.49 -2.57
N LYS A 83 13.35 -11.48 -3.02
CA LYS A 83 14.80 -11.32 -3.19
C LYS A 83 15.11 -10.27 -4.24
N ASP A 84 14.49 -10.37 -5.41
CA ASP A 84 14.68 -9.42 -6.50
C ASP A 84 14.25 -8.01 -6.10
N MET A 85 13.11 -7.84 -5.43
CA MET A 85 12.66 -6.56 -4.87
C MET A 85 13.69 -5.95 -3.91
N CYS A 86 14.25 -6.72 -3.00
CA CYS A 86 15.22 -6.24 -2.03
C CYS A 86 16.57 -5.88 -2.68
N LEU A 87 16.98 -6.62 -3.72
CA LEU A 87 18.17 -6.29 -4.52
C LEU A 87 18.02 -4.97 -5.28
N HIS A 88 16.81 -4.67 -5.78
CA HIS A 88 16.51 -3.43 -6.50
C HIS A 88 16.18 -2.25 -5.57
N ALA A 89 15.93 -2.46 -4.30
CA ALA A 89 15.52 -1.41 -3.36
C ALA A 89 16.50 -0.23 -3.27
N PRO A 90 17.84 -0.41 -3.21
CA PRO A 90 18.79 0.71 -3.23
C PRO A 90 18.71 1.54 -4.52
N TYR A 91 18.54 0.87 -5.68
CA TYR A 91 18.34 1.54 -6.96
C TYR A 91 17.06 2.38 -6.95
N ILE A 92 15.95 1.85 -6.44
CA ILE A 92 14.66 2.57 -6.37
C ILE A 92 14.77 3.81 -5.50
N ILE A 93 15.43 3.75 -4.34
CA ILE A 93 15.64 4.94 -3.49
C ILE A 93 16.45 6.00 -4.24
N ASN A 94 17.55 5.60 -4.88
CA ASN A 94 18.37 6.53 -5.67
C ASN A 94 17.61 7.11 -6.87
N LEU A 95 16.77 6.32 -7.53
CA LEU A 95 15.92 6.80 -8.61
C LEU A 95 14.93 7.86 -8.10
N MET A 96 14.24 7.59 -6.99
CA MET A 96 13.28 8.53 -6.42
C MET A 96 13.95 9.82 -5.95
N ASP A 97 15.15 9.75 -5.37
CA ASP A 97 15.94 10.93 -5.00
C ASP A 97 16.25 11.78 -6.24
N ARG A 98 16.72 11.17 -7.34
CA ARG A 98 16.98 11.85 -8.60
C ARG A 98 15.75 12.44 -9.29
N LEU A 99 14.58 11.83 -9.08
CA LEU A 99 13.30 12.35 -9.56
C LEU A 99 12.75 13.50 -8.68
N GLY A 100 13.49 13.93 -7.65
CA GLY A 100 13.18 15.10 -6.85
C GLY A 100 12.39 14.82 -5.56
N VAL A 101 12.35 13.59 -5.09
CA VAL A 101 11.81 13.29 -3.75
C VAL A 101 12.69 13.96 -2.70
N THR A 102 12.10 14.81 -1.87
CA THR A 102 12.81 15.55 -0.82
C THR A 102 13.03 14.71 0.42
N PHE A 103 13.81 13.63 0.29
CA PHE A 103 14.19 12.80 1.43
C PHE A 103 14.96 13.62 2.47
N ASN A 104 14.78 13.26 3.75
CA ASN A 104 15.61 13.80 4.82
C ASN A 104 17.08 13.47 4.59
N ARG A 105 17.95 14.41 5.02
CA ARG A 105 19.38 14.28 4.85
C ARG A 105 20.12 14.46 6.19
N THR A 106 21.27 13.81 6.29
CA THR A 106 22.22 14.06 7.38
C THR A 106 22.87 15.43 7.21
N PRO A 107 23.55 15.98 8.25
CA PRO A 107 24.28 17.24 8.13
C PRO A 107 25.34 17.24 7.01
N GLU A 108 25.88 16.06 6.65
CA GLU A 108 26.87 15.87 5.58
C GLU A 108 26.20 15.84 4.17
N GLY A 109 24.87 15.90 4.10
CA GLY A 109 24.12 15.89 2.84
C GLY A 109 23.74 14.50 2.31
N ASN A 110 24.10 13.41 3.00
CA ASN A 110 23.68 12.07 2.65
C ASN A 110 22.22 11.84 2.97
N LEU A 111 21.58 10.86 2.31
CA LEU A 111 20.23 10.42 2.69
C LEU A 111 20.22 9.95 4.14
N ASP A 112 19.25 10.40 4.93
CA ASP A 112 19.03 9.89 6.28
C ASP A 112 18.07 8.70 6.27
N PHE A 113 18.35 7.75 7.18
CA PHE A 113 17.58 6.52 7.33
C PHE A 113 17.18 6.33 8.78
N ARG A 114 15.99 5.70 8.98
CA ARG A 114 15.49 5.34 10.30
C ARG A 114 15.13 3.86 10.40
N ARG A 115 14.94 3.38 11.63
CA ARG A 115 14.48 2.01 11.91
C ARG A 115 12.97 1.92 11.85
N PHE A 116 12.50 0.73 11.47
CA PHE A 116 11.09 0.37 11.47
C PHE A 116 10.89 -1.00 12.14
N GLY A 117 9.62 -1.32 12.50
CA GLY A 117 9.29 -2.57 13.15
C GLY A 117 9.71 -3.80 12.34
N GLY A 118 10.29 -4.77 13.02
CA GLY A 118 10.81 -6.01 12.45
C GLY A 118 12.23 -5.92 11.88
N THR A 119 12.93 -4.77 12.00
CA THR A 119 14.33 -4.63 11.59
C THR A 119 15.19 -3.98 12.66
N LEU A 120 16.45 -4.37 12.69
CA LEU A 120 17.48 -3.80 13.59
C LEU A 120 18.33 -2.73 12.90
N TYR A 121 18.15 -2.49 11.59
CA TYR A 121 18.99 -1.62 10.76
C TYR A 121 18.26 -0.34 10.34
N HIS A 122 19.02 0.74 10.15
CA HIS A 122 18.54 1.99 9.57
C HIS A 122 18.49 1.86 8.04
N ARG A 123 17.40 1.32 7.49
CA ARG A 123 17.24 1.10 6.04
C ARG A 123 16.05 1.84 5.43
N THR A 124 15.29 2.58 6.23
CA THR A 124 14.08 3.27 5.76
C THR A 124 14.40 4.73 5.45
N ALA A 125 14.47 5.08 4.17
CA ALA A 125 14.53 6.46 3.70
C ALA A 125 13.17 7.13 3.90
N PHE A 126 13.13 8.42 4.24
CA PHE A 126 11.90 9.12 4.58
C PHE A 126 11.96 10.61 4.23
N ALA A 127 10.80 11.22 4.06
CA ALA A 127 10.61 12.66 3.87
C ALA A 127 9.62 13.17 4.94
N GLY A 128 10.11 13.40 6.15
CA GLY A 128 9.32 13.82 7.29
C GLY A 128 8.09 12.92 7.53
N ALA A 129 6.90 13.52 7.57
CA ALA A 129 5.60 12.86 7.67
C ALA A 129 4.93 12.63 6.30
N THR A 130 5.58 12.97 5.18
CA THR A 130 4.96 13.07 3.85
C THR A 130 5.63 12.17 2.80
N THR A 131 6.31 11.11 3.21
CA THR A 131 7.09 10.26 2.29
C THR A 131 6.25 9.77 1.10
N GLY A 132 5.05 9.24 1.36
CA GLY A 132 4.16 8.75 0.29
C GLY A 132 3.72 9.87 -0.66
N GLN A 133 3.46 11.06 -0.14
CA GLN A 133 3.12 12.24 -0.94
C GLN A 133 4.28 12.65 -1.86
N GLN A 134 5.50 12.70 -1.34
CA GLN A 134 6.68 13.09 -2.11
C GLN A 134 6.96 12.09 -3.23
N LEU A 135 6.93 10.79 -2.93
CA LEU A 135 7.09 9.72 -3.93
C LEU A 135 6.01 9.81 -5.02
N LEU A 136 4.75 9.99 -4.61
CA LEU A 136 3.62 10.08 -5.53
C LEU A 136 3.75 11.29 -6.46
N TYR A 137 4.14 12.45 -5.92
CA TYR A 137 4.28 13.67 -6.69
C TYR A 137 5.43 13.58 -7.69
N ALA A 138 6.57 13.00 -7.29
CA ALA A 138 7.69 12.80 -8.19
C ALA A 138 7.30 11.90 -9.38
N LEU A 139 6.57 10.81 -9.15
CA LEU A 139 6.09 9.95 -10.24
C LEU A 139 5.02 10.63 -11.10
N ASP A 140 4.09 11.40 -10.51
CA ASP A 140 3.07 12.13 -11.29
C ASP A 140 3.70 13.20 -12.17
N GLU A 141 4.77 13.87 -11.73
CA GLU A 141 5.51 14.83 -12.57
C GLU A 141 6.13 14.14 -13.80
N GLN A 142 6.69 12.94 -13.65
CA GLN A 142 7.19 12.17 -14.78
C GLN A 142 6.05 11.76 -15.72
N VAL A 143 4.93 11.29 -15.19
CA VAL A 143 3.75 10.92 -15.99
C VAL A 143 3.22 12.13 -16.78
N ARG A 144 3.16 13.32 -16.15
CA ARG A 144 2.77 14.56 -16.84
C ARG A 144 3.69 14.93 -17.99
N HIS A 145 4.98 14.67 -17.86
CA HIS A 145 5.92 14.86 -18.97
C HIS A 145 5.50 14.01 -20.18
N PHE A 146 5.10 12.75 -19.96
CA PHE A 146 4.62 11.88 -21.03
C PHE A 146 3.20 12.21 -21.52
N GLU A 147 2.35 12.83 -20.71
CA GLU A 147 1.07 13.41 -21.16
C GLU A 147 1.32 14.50 -22.21
N VAL A 148 2.27 15.41 -21.95
CA VAL A 148 2.64 16.47 -22.91
C VAL A 148 3.19 15.90 -24.21
N GLN A 149 3.89 14.78 -24.16
CA GLN A 149 4.38 14.07 -25.35
C GLN A 149 3.29 13.27 -26.09
N GLY A 150 2.07 13.21 -25.54
CA GLY A 150 0.96 12.44 -26.13
C GLY A 150 1.13 10.91 -26.03
N LEU A 151 1.98 10.42 -25.13
CA LEU A 151 2.14 8.99 -24.83
C LEU A 151 1.19 8.53 -23.75
N VAL A 152 0.77 9.41 -22.84
CA VAL A 152 -0.16 9.11 -21.75
C VAL A 152 -1.42 9.95 -21.90
N GLU A 153 -2.58 9.29 -21.82
CA GLU A 153 -3.88 9.90 -21.59
C GLU A 153 -4.32 9.58 -20.15
N LYS A 154 -4.77 10.59 -19.38
CA LYS A 154 -5.18 10.42 -18.00
C LYS A 154 -6.68 10.68 -17.85
N MET A 155 -7.41 9.68 -17.33
CA MET A 155 -8.84 9.78 -17.01
C MET A 155 -9.04 9.66 -15.50
N GLU A 156 -9.17 10.80 -14.84
CA GLU A 156 -9.51 10.89 -13.42
C GLU A 156 -11.04 10.89 -13.23
N TRP A 157 -11.52 10.52 -12.02
CA TRP A 157 -12.95 10.36 -11.70
C TRP A 157 -13.64 9.26 -12.51
N HIS A 158 -12.89 8.18 -12.76
CA HIS A 158 -13.42 7.01 -13.45
C HIS A 158 -13.22 5.76 -12.60
N GLU A 159 -14.27 4.98 -12.44
CA GLU A 159 -14.25 3.68 -11.76
C GLU A 159 -14.09 2.56 -12.77
N TYR A 160 -13.24 1.59 -12.45
CA TYR A 160 -13.17 0.33 -13.20
C TYR A 160 -14.29 -0.59 -12.72
N LEU A 161 -15.09 -1.09 -13.65
CA LEU A 161 -16.18 -2.01 -13.38
C LEU A 161 -15.82 -3.46 -13.69
N GLY A 162 -14.97 -3.71 -14.70
CA GLY A 162 -14.58 -5.06 -15.09
C GLY A 162 -13.70 -5.07 -16.34
N ALA A 163 -13.05 -6.21 -16.58
CA ALA A 163 -12.33 -6.47 -17.83
C ALA A 163 -13.33 -6.74 -18.99
N VAL A 164 -12.94 -6.33 -20.20
CA VAL A 164 -13.57 -6.82 -21.43
C VAL A 164 -12.80 -8.06 -21.85
N LEU A 165 -13.47 -9.19 -21.92
CA LEU A 165 -12.90 -10.46 -22.34
C LEU A 165 -13.42 -10.82 -23.74
N ASN A 166 -12.52 -11.28 -24.64
CA ASN A 166 -12.93 -11.86 -25.92
C ASN A 166 -13.39 -13.32 -25.76
N ASP A 167 -13.79 -13.96 -26.84
CA ASP A 167 -14.30 -15.35 -26.85
C ASP A 167 -13.28 -16.36 -26.31
N ASP A 168 -11.98 -16.08 -26.42
CA ASP A 168 -10.91 -16.91 -25.87
C ASP A 168 -10.63 -16.66 -24.38
N GLY A 169 -11.37 -15.76 -23.74
CA GLY A 169 -11.17 -15.35 -22.34
C GLY A 169 -9.98 -14.42 -22.13
N ARG A 170 -9.40 -13.87 -23.18
CA ARG A 170 -8.31 -12.89 -23.12
C ARG A 170 -8.84 -11.50 -22.81
N CYS A 171 -8.18 -10.78 -21.93
CA CYS A 171 -8.48 -9.38 -21.64
C CYS A 171 -8.07 -8.48 -22.82
N VAL A 172 -9.05 -7.74 -23.35
CA VAL A 172 -8.91 -6.84 -24.51
C VAL A 172 -9.32 -5.41 -24.21
N GLY A 173 -9.61 -5.10 -22.94
CA GLY A 173 -10.01 -3.77 -22.50
C GLY A 173 -10.62 -3.74 -21.13
N ALA A 174 -11.18 -2.60 -20.77
CA ALA A 174 -11.81 -2.35 -19.48
C ALA A 174 -13.14 -1.62 -19.64
N ILE A 175 -14.13 -1.96 -18.81
CA ILE A 175 -15.34 -1.16 -18.65
C ILE A 175 -15.08 -0.14 -17.57
N ILE A 176 -15.29 1.13 -17.89
CA ILE A 176 -15.11 2.25 -16.98
C ILE A 176 -16.41 3.04 -16.82
N HIS A 177 -16.59 3.58 -15.63
CA HIS A 177 -17.75 4.40 -15.25
C HIS A 177 -17.26 5.81 -14.90
N ASN A 178 -17.70 6.81 -15.62
CA ASN A 178 -17.43 8.20 -15.33
C ASN A 178 -18.27 8.64 -14.13
N LEU A 179 -17.65 8.93 -13.00
CA LEU A 179 -18.30 9.28 -11.74
C LEU A 179 -18.97 10.67 -11.76
N ARG A 180 -18.69 11.49 -12.77
CA ARG A 180 -19.29 12.82 -12.92
C ARG A 180 -20.50 12.82 -13.85
N SER A 181 -20.39 12.12 -14.98
CA SER A 181 -21.48 12.05 -15.97
C SER A 181 -22.42 10.85 -15.78
N GLY A 182 -21.94 9.80 -15.10
CA GLY A 182 -22.63 8.52 -15.00
C GLY A 182 -22.52 7.64 -16.25
N GLU A 183 -21.72 8.04 -17.24
CA GLU A 183 -21.47 7.28 -18.45
C GLU A 183 -20.70 5.99 -18.17
N ILE A 184 -21.15 4.89 -18.76
CA ILE A 184 -20.46 3.60 -18.75
C ILE A 184 -20.03 3.28 -20.17
N LYS A 185 -18.74 3.03 -20.37
CA LYS A 185 -18.16 2.71 -21.67
C LYS A 185 -17.03 1.70 -21.59
N ALA A 186 -16.76 1.03 -22.69
CA ALA A 186 -15.57 0.21 -22.87
C ALA A 186 -14.40 1.05 -23.37
N GLU A 187 -13.23 0.84 -22.78
CA GLU A 187 -11.95 1.30 -23.30
C GLU A 187 -11.16 0.10 -23.82
N LYS A 188 -10.60 0.25 -25.02
CA LYS A 188 -9.81 -0.79 -25.70
C LYS A 188 -8.35 -0.73 -25.29
N GLY A 189 -7.75 -1.89 -24.97
CA GLY A 189 -6.33 -1.99 -24.64
C GLY A 189 -5.79 -3.39 -24.85
N ASP A 190 -4.59 -3.51 -25.40
CA ASP A 190 -3.94 -4.78 -25.66
C ASP A 190 -3.52 -5.52 -24.37
N ALA A 191 -3.42 -4.77 -23.27
CA ALA A 191 -3.28 -5.26 -21.89
C ALA A 191 -3.93 -4.30 -20.90
N VAL A 192 -4.37 -4.83 -19.74
CA VAL A 192 -4.93 -4.08 -18.62
C VAL A 192 -4.15 -4.39 -17.33
N ILE A 193 -3.75 -3.36 -16.60
CA ILE A 193 -3.02 -3.50 -15.32
C ILE A 193 -3.90 -2.96 -14.20
N LEU A 194 -4.22 -3.80 -13.22
CA LEU A 194 -4.92 -3.41 -12.00
C LEU A 194 -3.91 -2.99 -10.93
N ALA A 195 -3.81 -1.68 -10.68
CA ALA A 195 -3.00 -1.07 -9.64
C ALA A 195 -3.89 -0.33 -8.62
N THR A 196 -5.01 -0.95 -8.26
CA THR A 196 -6.16 -0.34 -7.59
C THR A 196 -6.09 -0.35 -6.07
N GLY A 197 -5.00 -0.90 -5.51
CA GLY A 197 -4.85 -1.08 -4.07
C GLY A 197 -5.72 -2.22 -3.51
N GLY A 198 -5.70 -2.37 -2.19
CA GLY A 198 -6.38 -3.45 -1.48
C GLY A 198 -7.82 -3.13 -1.04
N PRO A 199 -8.54 -4.11 -0.44
CA PRO A 199 -9.93 -3.99 -0.01
C PRO A 199 -10.07 -3.47 1.43
N GLY A 200 -9.16 -2.63 1.92
CA GLY A 200 -9.11 -2.26 3.34
C GLY A 200 -10.36 -1.57 3.89
N LEU A 201 -11.22 -0.97 3.03
CA LEU A 201 -12.49 -0.35 3.45
C LEU A 201 -13.55 -1.38 3.87
N VAL A 202 -13.41 -2.65 3.48
CA VAL A 202 -14.33 -3.72 3.91
C VAL A 202 -14.38 -3.83 5.44
N TYR A 203 -13.28 -3.49 6.11
CA TYR A 203 -13.16 -3.56 7.56
C TYR A 203 -13.58 -2.26 8.24
N GLY A 204 -14.41 -2.34 9.28
CA GLY A 204 -14.97 -1.18 9.96
C GLY A 204 -13.94 -0.29 10.66
N ARG A 205 -12.81 -0.85 11.14
CA ARG A 205 -11.71 -0.10 11.76
C ARG A 205 -10.43 -0.21 10.93
N THR A 206 -10.27 0.73 10.00
CA THR A 206 -9.14 0.73 9.06
C THR A 206 -8.48 2.10 8.95
N THR A 207 -7.17 2.11 8.77
CA THR A 207 -6.40 3.31 8.41
C THR A 207 -6.39 3.55 6.90
N ASN A 208 -6.96 2.64 6.10
CA ASN A 208 -7.02 2.77 4.64
C ASN A 208 -7.91 3.95 4.21
N SER A 209 -7.65 4.45 3.03
CA SER A 209 -8.50 5.47 2.40
C SER A 209 -9.88 4.92 2.06
N MET A 210 -10.89 5.78 2.04
CA MET A 210 -12.26 5.46 1.60
C MET A 210 -12.32 4.96 0.14
N VAL A 211 -11.24 5.12 -0.63
CA VAL A 211 -11.13 4.62 -2.01
C VAL A 211 -10.54 3.21 -2.11
N CYS A 212 -10.08 2.63 -1.00
CA CYS A 212 -9.60 1.25 -0.95
C CYS A 212 -10.80 0.28 -0.81
N THR A 213 -11.72 0.34 -1.75
CA THR A 213 -13.01 -0.35 -1.70
C THR A 213 -12.92 -1.84 -1.99
N GLY A 214 -11.87 -2.29 -2.69
CA GLY A 214 -11.76 -3.67 -3.17
C GLY A 214 -12.64 -4.01 -4.39
N THR A 215 -13.43 -3.06 -4.91
CA THR A 215 -14.38 -3.33 -6.02
C THR A 215 -13.69 -3.85 -7.27
N ALA A 216 -12.54 -3.29 -7.64
CA ALA A 216 -11.81 -3.70 -8.83
C ALA A 216 -11.26 -5.13 -8.73
N VAL A 217 -10.61 -5.47 -7.62
CA VAL A 217 -10.07 -6.83 -7.39
C VAL A 217 -11.20 -7.85 -7.28
N THR A 218 -12.32 -7.47 -6.65
CA THR A 218 -13.53 -8.33 -6.58
C THR A 218 -14.14 -8.54 -7.96
N SER A 219 -14.21 -7.50 -8.79
CA SER A 219 -14.72 -7.64 -10.17
C SER A 219 -13.88 -8.62 -10.99
N ALA A 220 -12.54 -8.52 -10.90
CA ALA A 220 -11.63 -9.45 -11.57
C ALA A 220 -11.82 -10.89 -11.05
N TYR A 221 -11.95 -11.07 -9.73
CA TYR A 221 -12.24 -12.37 -9.12
C TYR A 221 -13.57 -12.98 -9.66
N LEU A 222 -14.63 -12.19 -9.70
CA LEU A 222 -15.93 -12.63 -10.23
C LEU A 222 -15.88 -12.96 -11.73
N GLN A 223 -14.91 -12.44 -12.46
CA GLN A 223 -14.65 -12.76 -13.87
C GLN A 223 -13.69 -13.95 -14.06
N GLY A 224 -13.24 -14.61 -12.97
CA GLY A 224 -12.44 -15.82 -13.01
C GLY A 224 -10.94 -15.62 -12.70
N ALA A 225 -10.52 -14.42 -12.35
CA ALA A 225 -9.17 -14.24 -11.81
C ALA A 225 -9.04 -14.95 -10.46
N LYS A 226 -7.94 -15.67 -10.26
CA LYS A 226 -7.66 -16.31 -8.97
C LYS A 226 -7.30 -15.24 -7.93
N TYR A 227 -7.66 -15.50 -6.67
CA TYR A 227 -7.34 -14.65 -5.51
C TYR A 227 -6.56 -15.48 -4.49
N GLY A 228 -5.46 -14.93 -3.96
CA GLY A 228 -4.59 -15.62 -3.03
C GLY A 228 -4.48 -14.90 -1.70
N ASN A 229 -4.31 -15.66 -0.61
CA ASN A 229 -4.00 -15.16 0.74
C ASN A 229 -4.97 -14.12 1.29
N GLY A 230 -6.26 -14.20 0.93
CA GLY A 230 -7.28 -13.21 1.32
C GLY A 230 -7.48 -13.07 2.84
N GLU A 231 -7.11 -14.09 3.61
CA GLU A 231 -7.11 -14.11 5.07
C GLU A 231 -5.96 -13.29 5.69
N PHE A 232 -4.93 -12.94 4.93
CA PHE A 232 -3.76 -12.23 5.46
C PHE A 232 -3.98 -10.71 5.41
N ILE A 233 -4.52 -10.21 6.51
CA ILE A 233 -4.78 -8.78 6.72
C ILE A 233 -3.87 -8.28 7.84
N GLN A 234 -3.05 -7.27 7.56
CA GLN A 234 -2.18 -6.66 8.54
C GLN A 234 -2.94 -5.72 9.45
N ILE A 235 -2.78 -5.94 10.75
CA ILE A 235 -3.21 -5.01 11.80
C ILE A 235 -2.01 -4.14 12.19
N HIS A 236 -2.15 -2.82 12.06
CA HIS A 236 -1.13 -1.88 12.55
C HIS A 236 -1.36 -1.60 14.03
N PRO A 237 -0.34 -1.71 14.90
CA PRO A 237 -0.52 -1.56 16.34
C PRO A 237 -0.83 -0.13 16.79
N SER A 238 -0.54 0.88 15.97
CA SER A 238 -0.66 2.28 16.35
C SER A 238 -1.55 3.08 15.42
N ALA A 239 -2.87 2.96 15.55
CA ALA A 239 -3.84 3.89 14.98
C ALA A 239 -4.21 4.94 16.04
N ILE A 240 -4.56 6.14 15.58
CA ILE A 240 -5.05 7.24 16.42
C ILE A 240 -6.53 7.01 16.69
N PRO A 241 -6.99 7.02 17.97
CA PRO A 241 -8.40 6.88 18.30
C PRO A 241 -9.26 7.98 17.66
N GLY A 242 -10.46 7.62 17.23
CA GLY A 242 -11.40 8.54 16.61
C GLY A 242 -12.75 7.90 16.35
N ARG A 243 -13.78 8.71 16.06
CA ARG A 243 -15.15 8.25 15.77
C ARG A 243 -15.41 8.01 14.28
N ASP A 244 -14.63 8.66 13.43
CA ASP A 244 -14.70 8.59 11.96
C ASP A 244 -13.62 7.66 11.38
N LYS A 245 -13.21 7.90 10.13
CA LYS A 245 -12.06 7.24 9.50
C LYS A 245 -10.84 7.32 10.41
N LEU A 246 -10.24 6.17 10.70
CA LEU A 246 -9.05 6.09 11.55
C LEU A 246 -7.84 6.68 10.83
N ARG A 247 -6.92 7.22 11.63
CA ARG A 247 -5.66 7.79 11.17
C ARG A 247 -4.51 6.98 11.71
N LEU A 248 -3.46 6.87 10.93
CA LEU A 248 -2.25 6.19 11.34
C LEU A 248 -1.42 7.10 12.25
N MET A 249 -1.04 6.62 13.44
CA MET A 249 0.15 7.10 14.13
C MET A 249 1.34 6.39 13.53
N SER A 250 2.22 7.15 12.93
CA SER A 250 3.39 6.60 12.24
C SER A 250 4.22 5.70 13.15
N GLU A 251 4.66 4.59 12.60
CA GLU A 251 5.60 3.69 13.26
C GLU A 251 6.94 4.37 13.60
N SER A 252 7.26 5.48 12.94
CA SER A 252 8.40 6.32 13.25
C SER A 252 8.44 6.79 14.69
N ALA A 253 7.28 7.01 15.33
CA ALA A 253 7.21 7.37 16.74
C ALA A 253 7.85 6.29 17.64
N ARG A 254 7.61 5.00 17.33
CA ARG A 254 8.29 3.90 18.00
C ARG A 254 9.76 3.78 17.58
N GLY A 255 10.05 4.03 16.30
CA GLY A 255 11.41 4.02 15.73
C GLY A 255 12.35 5.06 16.34
N GLU A 256 11.83 6.20 16.71
CA GLU A 256 12.57 7.29 17.37
C GLU A 256 12.50 7.21 18.91
N GLY A 257 12.22 6.03 19.47
CA GLY A 257 12.32 5.76 20.91
C GLY A 257 11.00 5.80 21.68
N GLY A 258 9.86 5.88 21.01
CA GLY A 258 8.55 5.85 21.67
C GLY A 258 8.31 4.53 22.39
N ARG A 259 7.91 4.60 23.67
CA ARG A 259 7.70 3.46 24.57
C ARG A 259 6.21 3.14 24.72
N VAL A 260 5.86 1.87 24.54
CA VAL A 260 4.45 1.43 24.64
C VAL A 260 4.21 0.82 26.01
N TRP A 261 3.18 1.30 26.73
CA TRP A 261 2.87 0.84 28.07
C TRP A 261 1.39 0.95 28.44
N VAL A 262 1.00 0.26 29.50
CA VAL A 262 -0.28 0.39 30.19
C VAL A 262 -0.06 0.51 31.71
N PRO A 263 -1.03 1.03 32.50
CA PRO A 263 -0.97 0.91 33.97
C PRO A 263 -0.92 -0.56 34.38
N ARG A 264 -0.10 -0.91 35.37
CA ARG A 264 -0.08 -2.29 35.94
C ARG A 264 -1.37 -2.64 36.69
N LYS A 265 -2.16 -1.64 37.06
CA LYS A 265 -3.45 -1.82 37.76
C LYS A 265 -4.60 -1.64 36.77
N ALA A 266 -5.45 -2.65 36.65
CA ALA A 266 -6.67 -2.58 35.87
C ALA A 266 -7.61 -1.44 36.39
N GLY A 267 -8.20 -0.69 35.45
CA GLY A 267 -9.12 0.40 35.75
C GLY A 267 -8.47 1.63 36.41
N ASP A 268 -7.17 1.81 36.26
CA ASP A 268 -6.49 3.02 36.72
C ASP A 268 -7.01 4.23 35.92
N SER A 269 -7.59 5.21 36.61
CA SER A 269 -8.21 6.41 36.02
C SER A 269 -7.33 7.66 36.15
N ARG A 270 -6.13 7.53 36.73
CA ARG A 270 -5.18 8.64 36.81
C ARG A 270 -4.74 9.10 35.45
N LYS A 271 -4.37 10.39 35.33
CA LYS A 271 -3.73 10.87 34.10
C LYS A 271 -2.39 10.16 33.90
N PRO A 272 -1.95 9.90 32.65
CA PRO A 272 -0.74 9.11 32.38
C PRO A 272 0.51 9.69 33.07
N ARG A 273 0.63 11.02 33.20
CA ARG A 273 1.75 11.67 33.90
C ARG A 273 1.74 11.46 35.42
N GLU A 274 0.60 11.14 36.00
CA GLU A 274 0.44 10.90 37.46
C GLU A 274 0.80 9.45 37.83
N ILE A 275 0.95 8.58 36.87
CA ILE A 275 1.31 7.16 37.06
C ILE A 275 2.83 7.04 37.11
N PRO A 276 3.40 6.68 38.31
CA PRO A 276 4.84 6.52 38.46
C PRO A 276 5.41 5.44 37.54
N GLU A 277 6.68 5.59 37.12
CA GLU A 277 7.39 4.65 36.23
C GLU A 277 7.26 3.19 36.69
N LYS A 278 7.43 2.90 37.99
CA LYS A 278 7.30 1.55 38.58
C LYS A 278 5.90 0.93 38.46
N GLU A 279 4.87 1.73 38.20
CA GLU A 279 3.48 1.30 38.04
C GLU A 279 3.08 1.23 36.56
N ARG A 280 4.01 1.52 35.65
CA ARG A 280 3.85 1.35 34.21
C ARG A 280 4.32 -0.05 33.79
N PHE A 281 3.57 -0.70 32.93
CA PHE A 281 3.93 -1.99 32.35
C PHE A 281 4.35 -1.81 30.88
N TYR A 282 5.65 -1.82 30.66
CA TYR A 282 6.26 -1.74 29.32
C TYR A 282 6.30 -3.12 28.67
N PHE A 283 5.14 -3.69 28.38
CA PHE A 283 4.95 -5.08 28.03
C PHE A 283 5.74 -5.55 26.81
N LEU A 284 5.96 -4.69 25.80
CA LEU A 284 6.80 -5.04 24.63
C LEU A 284 8.28 -5.13 25.01
N GLU A 285 8.77 -4.21 25.83
CA GLU A 285 10.17 -4.23 26.30
C GLU A 285 10.43 -5.42 27.22
N GLU A 286 9.48 -5.72 28.13
CA GLU A 286 9.62 -6.80 29.10
C GLU A 286 9.51 -8.19 28.45
N ARG A 287 8.61 -8.38 27.45
CA ARG A 287 8.38 -9.65 26.77
C ARG A 287 9.31 -9.91 25.59
N TYR A 288 9.77 -8.86 24.92
CA TYR A 288 10.57 -8.91 23.66
C TYR A 288 11.83 -8.05 23.75
N PRO A 289 12.80 -8.34 24.64
CA PRO A 289 13.93 -7.46 24.92
C PRO A 289 14.84 -7.19 23.70
N LEU A 290 14.86 -8.08 22.68
CA LEU A 290 15.66 -7.87 21.47
C LEU A 290 15.13 -6.73 20.58
N PHE A 291 13.81 -6.66 20.40
CA PHE A 291 13.16 -5.67 19.55
C PHE A 291 12.48 -4.54 20.34
N GLY A 292 12.07 -4.79 21.59
CA GLY A 292 11.33 -3.85 22.41
C GLY A 292 10.11 -3.32 21.69
N ASN A 293 10.00 -1.99 21.60
CA ASN A 293 8.90 -1.31 20.93
C ASN A 293 8.94 -1.47 19.38
N LEU A 294 10.00 -2.03 18.81
CA LEU A 294 10.17 -2.31 17.37
C LEU A 294 9.85 -3.75 16.98
N VAL A 295 9.10 -4.49 17.79
CA VAL A 295 8.58 -5.80 17.39
C VAL A 295 7.82 -5.70 16.05
N PRO A 296 7.76 -6.79 15.25
CA PRO A 296 6.92 -6.89 14.07
C PRO A 296 5.47 -6.48 14.38
N ARG A 297 4.75 -5.99 13.38
CA ARG A 297 3.41 -5.41 13.56
C ARG A 297 2.39 -6.38 14.09
N ASP A 298 2.42 -7.62 13.60
CA ASP A 298 1.55 -8.70 14.06
C ASP A 298 1.78 -9.02 15.54
N VAL A 299 3.05 -9.10 15.97
CA VAL A 299 3.41 -9.29 17.39
C VAL A 299 2.88 -8.13 18.23
N GLY A 300 3.17 -6.88 17.83
CA GLY A 300 2.71 -5.70 18.57
C GLY A 300 1.19 -5.61 18.67
N ALA A 301 0.46 -5.93 17.58
CA ALA A 301 -1.01 -5.89 17.58
C ALA A 301 -1.62 -6.99 18.45
N ARG A 302 -1.07 -8.22 18.41
CA ARG A 302 -1.51 -9.34 19.28
C ARG A 302 -1.26 -9.03 20.75
N GLU A 303 -0.08 -8.51 21.09
CA GLU A 303 0.24 -8.13 22.46
C GLU A 303 -0.70 -7.05 23.01
N ILE A 304 -1.02 -6.04 22.20
CA ILE A 304 -2.00 -5.02 22.61
C ILE A 304 -3.37 -5.68 22.84
N TYR A 305 -3.77 -6.59 21.97
CA TYR A 305 -5.03 -7.33 22.15
C TYR A 305 -5.02 -8.12 23.46
N ASP A 306 -3.97 -8.91 23.73
CA ASP A 306 -3.86 -9.72 24.93
C ASP A 306 -3.87 -8.87 26.20
N ILE A 307 -3.10 -7.81 26.23
CA ILE A 307 -3.06 -6.85 27.35
C ILE A 307 -4.42 -6.21 27.62
N CYS A 308 -5.12 -5.78 26.57
CA CYS A 308 -6.38 -5.06 26.74
C CYS A 308 -7.58 -5.98 26.99
N VAL A 309 -7.66 -7.12 26.30
CA VAL A 309 -8.83 -8.01 26.32
C VAL A 309 -8.69 -9.12 27.37
N ASN A 310 -7.53 -9.83 27.37
CA ASN A 310 -7.30 -10.96 28.25
C ASN A 310 -6.86 -10.50 29.65
N ASP A 311 -5.85 -9.62 29.73
CA ASP A 311 -5.34 -9.11 31.00
C ASP A 311 -6.17 -7.94 31.55
N LYS A 312 -7.06 -7.35 30.77
CA LYS A 312 -7.95 -6.23 31.12
C LYS A 312 -7.22 -4.98 31.61
N LEU A 313 -6.00 -4.76 31.10
CA LEU A 313 -5.16 -3.60 31.45
C LEU A 313 -5.31 -2.44 30.48
N GLY A 314 -6.21 -2.54 29.48
CA GLY A 314 -6.43 -1.47 28.51
C GLY A 314 -6.77 -0.12 29.15
N VAL A 315 -6.24 0.95 28.57
CA VAL A 315 -6.46 2.32 29.02
C VAL A 315 -7.95 2.64 29.02
N HIS A 316 -8.46 3.15 30.14
CA HIS A 316 -9.89 3.42 30.37
C HIS A 316 -10.81 2.19 30.20
N GLY A 317 -10.26 0.96 30.29
CA GLY A 317 -11.00 -0.27 30.05
C GLY A 317 -11.31 -0.54 28.56
N GLU A 318 -10.68 0.20 27.65
CA GLU A 318 -10.83 0.07 26.21
C GLU A 318 -9.62 -0.66 25.59
N MET A 319 -9.72 -1.04 24.32
CA MET A 319 -8.60 -1.63 23.56
C MET A 319 -7.65 -0.51 23.11
N LYS A 320 -6.99 0.13 24.09
CA LYS A 320 -6.04 1.21 23.91
C LYS A 320 -4.83 1.04 24.84
N VAL A 321 -3.67 1.51 24.36
CA VAL A 321 -2.44 1.58 25.16
C VAL A 321 -1.79 2.96 24.98
N TYR A 322 -0.86 3.32 25.86
CA TYR A 322 -0.08 4.54 25.72
C TYR A 322 1.15 4.32 24.83
N LEU A 323 1.45 5.31 23.98
CA LEU A 323 2.73 5.49 23.27
C LEU A 323 3.38 6.76 23.78
N ASP A 324 4.46 6.63 24.51
CA ASP A 324 5.09 7.68 25.30
C ASP A 324 6.42 8.15 24.67
N LEU A 325 6.52 9.43 24.39
CA LEU A 325 7.70 10.13 23.88
C LEU A 325 8.17 11.23 24.85
N THR A 326 7.49 11.43 25.99
CA THR A 326 7.72 12.55 26.92
C THR A 326 9.08 12.53 27.63
N HIS A 327 9.83 11.43 27.49
CA HIS A 327 11.21 11.31 27.99
C HIS A 327 12.26 11.96 27.06
N HIS A 328 11.86 12.38 25.85
CA HIS A 328 12.70 13.11 24.92
C HIS A 328 12.52 14.63 25.06
N THR A 329 13.52 15.40 24.63
CA THR A 329 13.41 16.87 24.59
C THR A 329 12.49 17.30 23.44
N ARG A 330 11.80 18.43 23.61
CA ARG A 330 10.96 19.01 22.56
C ARG A 330 11.76 19.26 21.28
N GLU A 331 12.98 19.78 21.37
CA GLU A 331 13.85 20.03 20.21
C GLU A 331 14.14 18.76 19.42
N PHE A 332 14.44 17.65 20.08
CA PHE A 332 14.62 16.35 19.44
C PHE A 332 13.35 15.90 18.73
N LEU A 333 12.22 15.97 19.41
CA LEU A 333 10.93 15.54 18.87
C LEU A 333 10.50 16.38 17.65
N ASP A 334 10.64 17.71 17.73
CA ASP A 334 10.31 18.61 16.62
C ASP A 334 11.19 18.32 15.39
N HIS A 335 12.50 18.06 15.62
CA HIS A 335 13.43 17.74 14.53
C HIS A 335 13.11 16.38 13.87
N ARG A 336 12.83 15.35 14.67
CA ARG A 336 12.69 13.96 14.18
C ARG A 336 11.25 13.60 13.80
N LEU A 337 10.26 14.13 14.49
CA LEU A 337 8.86 13.70 14.42
C LEU A 337 7.84 14.85 14.25
N GLY A 338 8.29 16.12 14.23
CA GLY A 338 7.40 17.30 14.34
C GLY A 338 6.10 17.20 13.56
N GLY A 339 6.14 16.94 12.23
CA GLY A 339 4.94 16.81 11.42
C GLY A 339 4.07 15.59 11.76
N ILE A 340 4.63 14.55 12.38
CA ILE A 340 3.88 13.34 12.82
C ILE A 340 3.14 13.66 14.12
N LEU A 341 3.79 14.34 15.06
CA LEU A 341 3.21 14.73 16.34
C LEU A 341 2.12 15.81 16.16
N GLU A 342 2.35 16.76 15.25
CA GLU A 342 1.36 17.76 14.85
C GLU A 342 0.05 17.12 14.35
N ILE A 343 0.14 16.01 13.59
CA ILE A 343 -1.05 15.27 13.14
C ILE A 343 -1.82 14.73 14.35
N TYR A 344 -1.14 14.13 15.32
CA TYR A 344 -1.80 13.61 16.53
C TYR A 344 -2.49 14.73 17.31
N GLU A 345 -1.79 15.80 17.58
CA GLU A 345 -2.31 16.98 18.32
C GLU A 345 -3.55 17.57 17.63
N LYS A 346 -3.50 17.76 16.31
CA LYS A 346 -4.64 18.30 15.53
C LYS A 346 -5.90 17.43 15.61
N PHE A 347 -5.75 16.11 15.74
CA PHE A 347 -6.89 15.21 15.78
C PHE A 347 -7.40 14.89 17.18
N THR A 348 -6.56 14.97 18.18
CA THR A 348 -6.91 14.59 19.56
C THR A 348 -7.00 15.79 20.51
N GLY A 349 -6.33 16.90 20.20
CA GLY A 349 -6.17 18.04 21.07
C GLY A 349 -5.15 17.82 22.20
N VAL A 350 -4.40 16.71 22.17
CA VAL A 350 -3.37 16.36 23.16
C VAL A 350 -1.99 16.64 22.59
N ASP A 351 -1.15 17.42 23.30
CA ASP A 351 0.25 17.67 22.92
C ASP A 351 1.13 16.45 23.27
N PRO A 352 1.67 15.72 22.25
CA PRO A 352 2.50 14.55 22.50
C PRO A 352 3.87 14.84 23.14
N HIS A 353 4.27 16.12 23.21
CA HIS A 353 5.48 16.53 23.93
C HIS A 353 5.26 16.52 25.45
N GLU A 354 4.02 16.68 25.88
CA GLU A 354 3.66 16.82 27.27
C GLU A 354 2.96 15.58 27.86
N GLU A 355 2.20 14.85 27.04
CA GLU A 355 1.42 13.69 27.46
C GLU A 355 1.58 12.49 26.51
N PRO A 356 1.63 11.25 27.04
CA PRO A 356 1.59 10.05 26.23
C PRO A 356 0.37 9.99 25.32
N MET A 357 0.59 9.53 24.09
CA MET A 357 -0.47 9.35 23.10
C MET A 357 -1.26 8.08 23.36
N GLU A 358 -2.57 8.11 23.21
CA GLU A 358 -3.38 6.90 23.13
C GLU A 358 -3.32 6.32 21.70
N ILE A 359 -3.08 5.03 21.60
CA ILE A 359 -3.06 4.29 20.33
C ILE A 359 -3.83 2.98 20.49
N PHE A 360 -4.26 2.42 19.34
CA PHE A 360 -4.92 1.12 19.30
C PHE A 360 -4.67 0.38 17.99
N PRO A 361 -4.87 -0.97 17.92
CA PRO A 361 -4.69 -1.75 16.70
C PRO A 361 -5.81 -1.50 15.68
N ALA A 362 -5.45 -1.35 14.40
CA ALA A 362 -6.42 -1.19 13.32
C ALA A 362 -5.96 -1.87 12.03
N VAL A 363 -6.91 -2.30 11.20
CA VAL A 363 -6.63 -2.82 9.85
C VAL A 363 -5.86 -1.78 9.04
N HIS A 364 -4.81 -2.23 8.35
CA HIS A 364 -3.88 -1.32 7.70
C HIS A 364 -3.46 -1.71 6.27
N TYR A 365 -3.30 -2.99 5.97
CA TYR A 365 -2.79 -3.45 4.69
C TYR A 365 -3.29 -4.85 4.38
N SER A 366 -3.62 -5.13 3.11
CA SER A 366 -3.95 -6.47 2.63
C SER A 366 -2.71 -7.10 2.00
N MET A 367 -2.19 -8.19 2.58
CA MET A 367 -1.11 -8.96 1.97
C MET A 367 -1.62 -9.87 0.87
N GLY A 368 -2.87 -10.32 0.97
CA GLY A 368 -3.58 -11.04 -0.08
C GLY A 368 -4.06 -10.14 -1.20
N GLY A 369 -4.33 -10.72 -2.34
CA GLY A 369 -4.76 -10.01 -3.54
C GLY A 369 -4.98 -10.94 -4.73
N ILE A 370 -5.08 -10.39 -5.92
CA ILE A 370 -5.18 -11.16 -7.15
C ILE A 370 -3.90 -12.00 -7.31
N TRP A 371 -4.09 -13.29 -7.57
CA TRP A 371 -2.98 -14.18 -7.89
C TRP A 371 -2.35 -13.75 -9.22
N THR A 372 -1.01 -13.68 -9.22
CA THR A 372 -0.21 -13.34 -10.38
C THR A 372 0.94 -14.32 -10.54
N ASP A 373 1.42 -14.48 -11.77
CA ASP A 373 2.51 -15.38 -12.12
C ASP A 373 3.85 -14.64 -12.21
N TYR A 374 4.94 -15.41 -12.35
CA TYR A 374 6.27 -14.90 -12.64
C TYR A 374 7.14 -16.00 -13.25
N THR A 375 8.17 -15.61 -13.98
CA THR A 375 9.14 -16.52 -14.58
C THR A 375 10.51 -16.29 -13.96
N ARG A 376 11.23 -17.38 -13.73
CA ARG A 376 12.61 -17.37 -13.22
C ARG A 376 13.60 -17.69 -14.32
N THR A 377 14.76 -17.07 -14.26
CA THR A 377 15.96 -17.43 -15.00
C THR A 377 16.58 -18.70 -14.40
N GLU A 378 17.57 -19.28 -15.09
CA GLU A 378 18.26 -20.52 -14.65
C GLU A 378 18.97 -20.35 -13.30
N ASP A 379 19.45 -19.15 -12.97
CA ASP A 379 20.05 -18.80 -11.69
C ASP A 379 19.04 -18.50 -10.57
N GLY A 380 17.74 -18.65 -10.86
CA GLY A 380 16.65 -18.50 -9.91
C GLY A 380 16.22 -17.04 -9.61
N LEU A 381 16.75 -16.06 -10.35
CA LEU A 381 16.30 -14.66 -10.32
C LEU A 381 15.05 -14.48 -11.21
N ILE A 382 14.49 -13.27 -11.22
CA ILE A 382 13.31 -12.95 -12.04
C ILE A 382 13.74 -12.63 -13.49
N ASP A 383 13.10 -13.28 -14.46
CA ASP A 383 13.21 -12.88 -15.85
C ASP A 383 12.32 -11.66 -16.12
N HIS A 384 12.87 -10.47 -15.99
CA HIS A 384 12.14 -9.21 -16.19
C HIS A 384 11.55 -9.02 -17.60
N GLN A 385 11.96 -9.83 -18.58
CA GLN A 385 11.43 -9.77 -19.93
C GLN A 385 10.21 -10.69 -20.13
N SER A 386 9.94 -11.58 -19.19
CA SER A 386 8.84 -12.52 -19.29
C SER A 386 7.48 -11.83 -19.27
N PRO A 387 6.60 -12.12 -20.27
CA PRO A 387 5.24 -11.61 -20.30
C PRO A 387 4.35 -12.15 -19.17
N ASN A 388 4.79 -13.20 -18.47
CA ASN A 388 4.02 -13.79 -17.36
C ASN A 388 4.14 -12.99 -16.06
N ASN A 389 5.18 -12.16 -15.91
CA ASN A 389 5.39 -11.42 -14.67
C ASN A 389 4.22 -10.49 -14.35
N GLN A 390 3.61 -10.69 -13.20
CA GLN A 390 2.42 -9.98 -12.76
C GLN A 390 1.16 -10.23 -13.61
N MET A 391 1.17 -11.19 -14.55
CA MET A 391 -0.03 -11.61 -15.26
C MET A 391 -0.91 -12.44 -14.32
N THR A 392 -2.21 -12.15 -14.32
CA THR A 392 -3.20 -12.91 -13.55
C THR A 392 -3.51 -14.24 -14.23
N SER A 393 -4.44 -15.02 -13.69
CA SER A 393 -4.95 -16.21 -14.41
C SER A 393 -5.80 -15.88 -15.65
N ILE A 394 -6.07 -14.59 -15.90
CA ILE A 394 -6.71 -14.10 -17.14
C ILE A 394 -5.61 -13.50 -18.02
N THR A 395 -5.38 -14.09 -19.18
CA THR A 395 -4.37 -13.62 -20.13
C THR A 395 -4.60 -12.16 -20.52
N GLY A 396 -3.53 -11.33 -20.47
CA GLY A 396 -3.60 -9.91 -20.79
C GLY A 396 -4.13 -9.03 -19.66
N LEU A 397 -4.55 -9.62 -18.53
CA LEU A 397 -4.90 -8.90 -17.29
C LEU A 397 -3.76 -9.06 -16.27
N TYR A 398 -3.25 -7.97 -15.75
CA TYR A 398 -2.14 -7.89 -14.80
C TYR A 398 -2.58 -7.26 -13.48
N ALA A 399 -1.85 -7.51 -12.40
CA ALA A 399 -2.06 -6.82 -11.13
C ALA A 399 -0.73 -6.35 -10.53
N ALA A 400 -0.75 -5.20 -9.85
CA ALA A 400 0.44 -4.58 -9.28
C ALA A 400 0.15 -3.87 -7.95
N GLY A 401 1.14 -3.87 -7.06
CA GLY A 401 1.08 -3.23 -5.75
C GLY A 401 0.16 -3.98 -4.78
N GLU A 402 -0.61 -3.27 -3.94
CA GLU A 402 -1.50 -3.92 -2.95
C GLU A 402 -2.70 -4.65 -3.58
N ALA A 403 -2.85 -4.62 -4.90
CA ALA A 403 -3.84 -5.43 -5.62
C ALA A 403 -3.38 -6.87 -5.86
N ASP A 404 -2.08 -7.15 -5.79
CA ASP A 404 -1.48 -8.49 -5.90
C ASP A 404 -1.18 -9.12 -4.53
N TYR A 405 -0.68 -10.38 -4.50
CA TYR A 405 -0.53 -11.16 -3.28
C TYR A 405 0.91 -11.62 -2.96
N GLN A 406 1.91 -11.32 -3.78
CA GLN A 406 3.15 -12.11 -3.84
C GLN A 406 4.23 -11.77 -2.81
N TYR A 407 4.31 -10.50 -2.37
CA TYR A 407 5.52 -9.94 -1.76
C TYR A 407 5.61 -10.05 -0.24
N HIS A 408 4.51 -10.32 0.46
CA HIS A 408 4.44 -10.04 1.89
C HIS A 408 4.11 -11.24 2.77
N GLY A 409 3.67 -12.37 2.19
CA GLY A 409 3.29 -13.56 2.96
C GLY A 409 2.22 -13.27 3.99
N GLY A 410 2.40 -13.79 5.22
CA GLY A 410 1.44 -13.63 6.31
C GLY A 410 1.44 -12.26 6.98
N ASN A 411 2.55 -11.52 6.90
CA ASN A 411 2.69 -10.20 7.52
C ASN A 411 3.75 -9.35 6.81
N ARG A 412 3.43 -8.09 6.50
CA ARG A 412 4.31 -7.19 5.77
C ARG A 412 5.32 -6.50 6.69
N LEU A 413 6.60 -6.59 6.35
CA LEU A 413 7.65 -5.82 7.01
C LEU A 413 7.37 -4.31 6.89
N GLY A 414 7.58 -3.56 7.96
CA GLY A 414 7.39 -2.10 7.98
C GLY A 414 8.14 -1.42 6.83
N ALA A 415 7.55 -0.42 6.19
CA ALA A 415 8.09 0.36 5.05
C ALA A 415 8.34 -0.40 3.73
N ASN A 416 7.96 -1.70 3.60
CA ASN A 416 8.07 -2.45 2.34
C ASN A 416 6.91 -2.19 1.36
N SER A 417 5.77 -1.59 1.79
CA SER A 417 4.63 -1.39 0.89
C SER A 417 4.90 -0.41 -0.24
N LEU A 418 5.56 0.73 0.08
CA LEU A 418 5.90 1.71 -0.95
C LEU A 418 6.95 1.14 -1.92
N LEU A 419 7.89 0.34 -1.38
CA LEU A 419 8.90 -0.36 -2.19
C LEU A 419 8.24 -1.34 -3.15
N SER A 420 7.39 -2.25 -2.67
CA SER A 420 6.74 -3.25 -3.53
C SER A 420 5.87 -2.61 -4.61
N CYS A 421 5.16 -1.52 -4.31
CA CYS A 421 4.38 -0.79 -5.29
C CYS A 421 5.24 -0.22 -6.43
N ILE A 422 6.32 0.47 -6.10
CA ILE A 422 7.20 1.09 -7.11
C ILE A 422 7.97 0.00 -7.86
N TYR A 423 8.52 -0.99 -7.15
CA TYR A 423 9.23 -2.12 -7.73
C TYR A 423 8.36 -2.85 -8.75
N THR A 424 7.15 -3.26 -8.36
CA THR A 424 6.24 -3.98 -9.25
C THR A 424 5.94 -3.18 -10.51
N GLY A 425 5.60 -1.88 -10.37
CA GLY A 425 5.31 -1.02 -11.53
C GLY A 425 6.49 -0.89 -12.49
N LEU A 426 7.71 -0.73 -11.97
CA LEU A 426 8.91 -0.60 -12.80
C LEU A 426 9.28 -1.91 -13.47
N MET A 427 9.32 -3.02 -12.70
CA MET A 427 9.92 -4.28 -13.14
C MET A 427 9.00 -5.13 -14.00
N MET A 428 7.66 -5.01 -13.89
CA MET A 428 6.72 -5.69 -14.78
C MET A 428 6.66 -5.08 -16.19
N SER A 429 7.02 -3.81 -16.34
CA SER A 429 6.80 -3.04 -17.56
C SER A 429 7.44 -3.65 -18.82
N PRO A 430 8.70 -4.13 -18.82
CA PRO A 430 9.27 -4.80 -19.99
C PRO A 430 8.50 -6.06 -20.40
N GLY A 431 8.09 -6.89 -19.45
CA GLY A 431 7.31 -8.10 -19.69
C GLY A 431 5.94 -7.79 -20.30
N VAL A 432 5.23 -6.78 -19.80
CA VAL A 432 3.95 -6.32 -20.37
C VAL A 432 4.14 -5.83 -21.81
N ILE A 433 5.21 -5.07 -22.07
CA ILE A 433 5.51 -4.58 -23.42
C ILE A 433 5.80 -5.76 -24.36
N ASN A 434 6.54 -6.75 -23.90
CA ASN A 434 6.81 -7.97 -24.68
C ASN A 434 5.52 -8.74 -24.99
N TYR A 435 4.61 -8.86 -23.99
CA TYR A 435 3.29 -9.43 -24.24
C TYR A 435 2.55 -8.67 -25.35
N VAL A 436 2.41 -7.35 -25.17
CA VAL A 436 1.67 -6.49 -26.11
C VAL A 436 2.26 -6.54 -27.51
N ASN A 437 3.58 -6.58 -27.66
CA ASN A 437 4.25 -6.62 -28.96
C ASN A 437 4.11 -7.97 -29.67
N ASN A 438 3.95 -9.05 -28.91
CA ASN A 438 3.93 -10.43 -29.48
C ASN A 438 2.52 -11.03 -29.51
N VAL A 439 1.49 -10.37 -28.95
CA VAL A 439 0.12 -10.85 -29.08
C VAL A 439 -0.29 -10.87 -30.57
N THR A 440 -0.82 -11.99 -31.01
CA THR A 440 -1.14 -12.22 -32.42
C THR A 440 -2.25 -11.34 -32.94
N GLU A 441 -3.28 -11.11 -32.14
CA GLU A 441 -4.42 -10.27 -32.46
C GLU A 441 -4.36 -8.98 -31.64
N SER A 442 -4.23 -7.84 -32.32
CA SER A 442 -4.35 -6.53 -31.65
C SER A 442 -5.79 -6.28 -31.22
N VAL A 443 -5.98 -5.51 -30.14
CA VAL A 443 -7.31 -5.09 -29.70
C VAL A 443 -8.12 -4.38 -30.80
N LYS A 444 -7.47 -3.85 -31.83
CA LYS A 444 -8.11 -3.19 -32.97
C LYS A 444 -8.78 -4.17 -33.94
N ASP A 445 -8.32 -5.41 -33.93
CA ASP A 445 -8.83 -6.49 -34.76
C ASP A 445 -9.99 -7.24 -34.10
N VAL A 446 -10.18 -7.00 -32.77
CA VAL A 446 -11.30 -7.54 -32.00
C VAL A 446 -12.62 -6.90 -32.43
N ALA A 447 -13.64 -7.72 -32.66
CA ALA A 447 -14.95 -7.28 -33.14
C ALA A 447 -15.62 -6.29 -32.17
N GLU A 448 -16.22 -5.23 -32.71
CA GLU A 448 -16.84 -4.13 -31.92
C GLU A 448 -17.99 -4.63 -31.00
N ASN A 449 -18.69 -5.69 -31.38
CA ASN A 449 -19.76 -6.25 -30.56
C ASN A 449 -19.26 -6.75 -29.20
N VAL A 450 -18.00 -7.23 -29.08
CA VAL A 450 -17.40 -7.65 -27.78
C VAL A 450 -17.45 -6.49 -26.78
N PHE A 451 -17.08 -5.30 -27.22
CA PHE A 451 -17.09 -4.09 -26.37
C PHE A 451 -18.51 -3.56 -26.11
N ALA A 452 -19.35 -3.58 -27.16
CA ALA A 452 -20.74 -3.13 -27.04
C ALA A 452 -21.55 -4.01 -26.09
N ASP A 453 -21.39 -5.33 -26.17
CA ASP A 453 -22.08 -6.30 -25.33
C ASP A 453 -21.61 -6.18 -23.86
N ALA A 454 -20.30 -6.07 -23.62
CA ALA A 454 -19.77 -5.87 -22.29
C ALA A 454 -20.29 -4.55 -21.66
N THR A 455 -20.33 -3.47 -22.45
CA THR A 455 -20.88 -2.18 -22.00
C THR A 455 -22.36 -2.30 -21.66
N ARG A 456 -23.16 -2.94 -22.53
CA ARG A 456 -24.59 -3.14 -22.31
C ARG A 456 -24.89 -3.94 -21.05
N GLN A 457 -24.16 -5.03 -20.80
CA GLN A 457 -24.31 -5.83 -19.57
C GLN A 457 -24.17 -4.99 -18.29
N TRP A 458 -23.18 -4.10 -18.25
CA TRP A 458 -23.00 -3.22 -17.09
C TRP A 458 -24.09 -2.13 -17.03
N GLN A 459 -24.52 -1.56 -18.14
CA GLN A 459 -25.62 -0.59 -18.17
C GLN A 459 -26.93 -1.22 -17.68
N GLU A 460 -27.23 -2.45 -18.08
CA GLU A 460 -28.39 -3.22 -17.61
C GLU A 460 -28.30 -3.51 -16.10
N LYS A 461 -27.11 -3.92 -15.61
CA LYS A 461 -26.87 -4.13 -14.17
C LYS A 461 -27.12 -2.86 -13.35
N PHE A 462 -26.60 -1.72 -13.81
CA PHE A 462 -26.84 -0.43 -13.14
C PHE A 462 -28.30 0.01 -13.21
N SER A 463 -28.96 -0.20 -14.34
CA SER A 463 -30.40 0.08 -14.49
C SER A 463 -31.22 -0.76 -13.54
N LYS A 464 -30.91 -2.06 -13.42
CA LYS A 464 -31.56 -2.96 -12.45
C LYS A 464 -31.37 -2.46 -11.01
N ILE A 465 -30.13 -2.10 -10.62
CA ILE A 465 -29.84 -1.59 -9.27
C ILE A 465 -30.61 -0.30 -8.99
N LYS A 466 -30.64 0.64 -9.95
CA LYS A 466 -31.41 1.90 -9.82
C LYS A 466 -32.93 1.67 -9.69
N GLY A 467 -33.44 0.60 -10.27
CA GLY A 467 -34.86 0.20 -10.18
C GLY A 467 -35.24 -0.56 -8.91
N MET A 468 -34.28 -0.92 -8.06
CA MET A 468 -34.55 -1.62 -6.81
C MET A 468 -35.20 -0.69 -5.77
N SER A 469 -36.22 -1.21 -5.07
CA SER A 469 -36.97 -0.51 -4.00
C SER A 469 -36.79 -1.18 -2.65
N GLY A 470 -35.61 -1.78 -2.41
CA GLY A 470 -35.25 -2.43 -1.15
C GLY A 470 -35.27 -1.46 0.04
N LYS A 471 -35.56 -1.97 1.23
CA LYS A 471 -35.59 -1.19 2.49
C LYS A 471 -34.28 -1.29 3.29
N GLU A 472 -33.40 -2.21 2.89
CA GLU A 472 -32.13 -2.43 3.59
C GLU A 472 -31.17 -1.26 3.38
N ASN A 473 -30.53 -0.85 4.47
CA ASN A 473 -29.53 0.22 4.43
C ASN A 473 -28.14 -0.39 4.20
N PRO A 474 -27.47 -0.10 3.05
CA PRO A 474 -26.14 -0.65 2.77
C PRO A 474 -25.10 -0.33 3.84
N TYR A 475 -25.21 0.86 4.47
CA TYR A 475 -24.29 1.25 5.55
C TYR A 475 -24.53 0.47 6.86
N ALA A 476 -25.77 0.00 7.10
CA ALA A 476 -26.03 -0.89 8.22
C ALA A 476 -25.42 -2.27 7.95
N LEU A 477 -25.64 -2.84 6.77
CA LEU A 477 -25.03 -4.11 6.35
C LEU A 477 -23.50 -4.07 6.40
N HIS A 478 -22.89 -2.98 5.93
CA HIS A 478 -21.43 -2.82 6.01
C HIS A 478 -20.90 -2.77 7.46
N ARG A 479 -21.69 -2.29 8.40
CA ARG A 479 -21.31 -2.29 9.83
C ARG A 479 -21.45 -3.64 10.51
N GLU A 480 -22.31 -4.51 9.99
CA GLU A 480 -22.48 -5.89 10.47
C GLU A 480 -21.38 -6.82 9.94
N LEU A 481 -20.84 -6.52 8.76
CA LEU A 481 -19.75 -7.26 8.13
C LEU A 481 -18.43 -7.08 8.91
#